data_ffeab9e65ce04bccea749e72b29dc3d6
#
_entry.id   ffeab9e65ce04bccea749e72b29dc3d6
#
_cell.length_a   1.000
_cell.length_b   1.000
_cell.length_c   1.000
_cell.angle_alpha   90.00
_cell.angle_beta   90.00
_cell.angle_gamma   90.00
#
_symmetry.space_group_name_H-M   'P 1'
#
loop_
_entity.id
_entity.type
_entity.pdbx_description
1 polymer ?
#
loop_
_entity_poly.entity_id
_entity_poly.type
_entity_poly.pdbx_seq_one_letter_code
_entity_poly.pdbx_strand_id
1 'polypeptide(L)'
;LVLVGIGQNDTREIADKYMKKMLGLRIFEDENGKTNLSLADVNGELLMVSQFTLYANCKKGNRPSFIEAGAPEQANELYEYMLKEAAKVVPVVQHGIFGADMKISLENDGPFTVMLDESIM
;
A
#
# COMPACT_ATOMS: atom_id res chain seq x y z
N LEU A 1 -1.27 7.69 2.84
CA LEU A 1 -0.04 7.02 2.40
C LEU A 1 -0.23 5.51 2.41
N VAL A 2 0.14 4.87 1.33
CA VAL A 2 0.15 3.40 1.22
C VAL A 2 1.55 2.94 0.86
N LEU A 3 2.12 2.08 1.70
CA LEU A 3 3.37 1.39 1.41
C LEU A 3 3.03 0.01 0.86
N VAL A 4 3.57 -0.32 -0.32
CA VAL A 4 3.22 -1.53 -1.06
C VAL A 4 4.41 -2.47 -1.12
N GLY A 5 4.27 -3.65 -0.52
CA GLY A 5 5.22 -4.75 -0.66
C GLY A 5 4.66 -5.78 -1.62
N ILE A 6 5.47 -6.21 -2.58
CA ILE A 6 5.08 -7.21 -3.58
C ILE A 6 5.90 -8.46 -3.36
N GLY A 7 5.21 -9.59 -3.19
CA GLY A 7 5.81 -10.89 -2.97
C GLY A 7 6.04 -11.66 -4.26
N GLN A 8 6.77 -12.76 -4.16
CA GLN A 8 7.19 -13.57 -5.32
C GLN A 8 6.03 -14.16 -6.12
N ASN A 9 4.91 -14.43 -5.45
CA ASN A 9 3.76 -15.10 -6.07
C ASN A 9 2.57 -14.16 -6.32
N ASP A 10 2.78 -12.85 -6.19
CA ASP A 10 1.71 -11.89 -6.39
C ASP A 10 1.37 -11.75 -7.87
N THR A 11 0.08 -11.62 -8.14
CA THR A 11 -0.49 -11.51 -9.48
C THR A 11 -1.35 -10.26 -9.59
N ARG A 12 -1.78 -9.92 -10.80
CA ARG A 12 -2.72 -8.82 -11.02
C ARG A 12 -4.04 -9.05 -10.30
N GLU A 13 -4.52 -10.29 -10.28
CA GLU A 13 -5.76 -10.66 -9.57
C GLU A 13 -5.65 -10.40 -8.07
N ILE A 14 -4.48 -10.73 -7.49
CA ILE A 14 -4.20 -10.43 -6.07
C ILE A 14 -4.13 -8.92 -5.86
N ALA A 15 -3.42 -8.21 -6.74
CA ALA A 15 -3.33 -6.75 -6.67
C ALA A 15 -4.71 -6.08 -6.74
N ASP A 16 -5.58 -6.54 -7.63
CA ASP A 16 -6.94 -6.03 -7.76
C ASP A 16 -7.74 -6.21 -6.47
N LYS A 17 -7.60 -7.38 -5.84
CA LYS A 17 -8.26 -7.69 -4.58
C LYS A 17 -7.80 -6.73 -3.47
N TYR A 18 -6.50 -6.51 -3.35
CA TYR A 18 -5.92 -5.59 -2.37
C TYR A 18 -6.34 -4.14 -2.65
N MET A 19 -6.33 -3.74 -3.91
CA MET A 19 -6.75 -2.39 -4.31
C MET A 19 -8.20 -2.13 -3.92
N LYS A 20 -9.08 -3.07 -4.22
CA LYS A 20 -10.48 -2.96 -3.86
C LYS A 20 -10.66 -2.84 -2.34
N LYS A 21 -9.97 -3.68 -1.58
CA LYS A 21 -10.02 -3.64 -0.12
C LYS A 21 -9.50 -2.30 0.41
N MET A 22 -8.32 -1.91 -0.02
CA MET A 22 -7.65 -0.69 0.43
C MET A 22 -8.50 0.56 0.18
N LEU A 23 -9.02 0.70 -1.04
CA LEU A 23 -9.82 1.87 -1.42
C LEU A 23 -11.19 1.89 -0.75
N GLY A 24 -11.70 0.72 -0.34
CA GLY A 24 -12.99 0.61 0.32
C GLY A 24 -12.94 0.66 1.84
N LEU A 25 -11.75 0.66 2.45
CA LEU A 25 -11.65 0.71 3.90
C LEU A 25 -12.30 1.98 4.45
N ARG A 26 -13.14 1.82 5.45
CA ARG A 26 -13.84 2.93 6.09
C ARG A 26 -13.04 3.40 7.31
N ILE A 27 -11.96 4.12 7.05
CA ILE A 27 -10.96 4.52 8.06
C ILE A 27 -11.00 6.00 8.41
N PHE A 28 -11.89 6.77 7.80
CA PHE A 28 -12.06 8.19 8.10
C PHE A 28 -13.29 8.41 8.98
N GLU A 29 -13.19 9.38 9.86
CA GLU A 29 -14.27 9.67 10.79
C GLU A 29 -15.46 10.31 10.10
N ASP A 30 -16.66 9.90 10.51
CA ASP A 30 -17.90 10.53 10.11
C ASP A 30 -18.24 11.72 11.05
N GLU A 31 -19.37 12.37 10.82
CA GLU A 31 -19.83 13.51 11.62
C GLU A 31 -20.06 13.18 13.11
N ASN A 32 -20.19 11.89 13.43
CA ASN A 32 -20.35 11.41 14.81
C ASN A 32 -19.03 10.97 15.44
N GLY A 33 -17.90 11.20 14.77
CA GLY A 33 -16.57 10.80 15.23
C GLY A 33 -16.29 9.31 15.14
N LYS A 34 -17.08 8.55 14.37
CA LYS A 34 -16.90 7.11 14.18
C LYS A 34 -16.12 6.84 12.90
N THR A 35 -15.22 5.88 12.95
CA THR A 35 -14.47 5.39 11.80
C THR A 35 -15.44 4.69 10.84
N ASN A 36 -15.85 5.37 9.79
CA ASN A 36 -16.99 4.94 8.96
C ASN A 36 -16.91 5.33 7.49
N LEU A 37 -16.05 6.26 7.10
CA LEU A 37 -15.99 6.77 5.74
C LEU A 37 -14.78 6.24 4.99
N SER A 38 -14.96 5.94 3.71
CA SER A 38 -13.88 5.51 2.81
C SER A 38 -13.12 6.71 2.23
N LEU A 39 -12.04 6.43 1.52
CA LEU A 39 -11.27 7.45 0.82
C LEU A 39 -12.14 8.25 -0.15
N ALA A 40 -13.01 7.57 -0.91
CA ALA A 40 -13.92 8.22 -1.86
C ALA A 40 -14.94 9.13 -1.15
N ASP A 41 -15.46 8.68 0.00
CA ASP A 41 -16.45 9.45 0.76
C ASP A 41 -15.91 10.80 1.23
N VAL A 42 -14.61 10.88 1.51
CA VAL A 42 -13.96 12.11 1.98
C VAL A 42 -13.23 12.88 0.88
N ASN A 43 -13.36 12.45 -0.38
CA ASN A 43 -12.59 13.01 -1.51
C ASN A 43 -11.09 13.01 -1.26
N GLY A 44 -10.59 11.93 -0.66
CA GLY A 44 -9.20 11.83 -0.28
C GLY A 44 -8.28 11.65 -1.47
N GLU A 45 -7.01 11.89 -1.21
CA GLU A 45 -5.93 11.71 -2.17
C GLU A 45 -5.07 10.53 -1.76
N LEU A 46 -4.34 9.95 -2.71
CA LEU A 46 -3.55 8.75 -2.49
C LEU A 46 -2.08 9.01 -2.84
N LEU A 47 -1.19 8.65 -1.92
CA LEU A 47 0.25 8.53 -2.19
C LEU A 47 0.63 7.06 -2.02
N MET A 48 1.09 6.44 -3.11
CA MET A 48 1.56 5.06 -3.12
C MET A 48 3.07 4.99 -3.29
N VAL A 49 3.72 4.22 -2.43
CA VAL A 49 5.17 4.05 -2.44
C VAL A 49 5.48 2.55 -2.35
N SER A 50 6.33 2.06 -3.25
CA SER A 50 6.82 0.69 -3.18
C SER A 50 7.76 0.53 -1.99
N GLN A 51 7.63 -0.58 -1.26
CA GLN A 51 8.38 -0.83 -0.03
C GLN A 51 8.66 -2.33 0.10
N PHE A 52 9.73 -2.82 -0.54
CA PHE A 52 10.06 -4.25 -0.50
C PHE A 52 10.42 -4.71 0.92
N THR A 53 10.89 -3.80 1.77
CA THR A 53 11.26 -4.12 3.15
C THR A 53 10.10 -4.57 4.03
N LEU A 54 8.85 -4.43 3.55
CA LEU A 54 7.70 -5.05 4.22
C LEU A 54 7.80 -6.58 4.26
N TYR A 55 8.60 -7.18 3.36
CA TYR A 55 8.88 -8.61 3.34
C TYR A 55 10.12 -8.98 4.16
N ALA A 56 10.54 -8.12 5.10
CA ALA A 56 11.67 -8.42 5.96
C ALA A 56 11.41 -9.67 6.81
N ASN A 57 12.36 -10.60 6.77
CA ASN A 57 12.39 -11.74 7.69
C ASN A 57 13.52 -11.54 8.67
N CYS A 58 13.18 -11.38 9.94
CA CYS A 58 14.13 -11.07 11.01
C CYS A 58 14.30 -12.25 11.98
N LYS A 59 14.01 -13.47 11.54
CA LYS A 59 14.08 -14.66 12.40
C LYS A 59 15.49 -15.04 12.77
N LYS A 60 16.48 -14.73 11.93
CA LYS A 60 17.88 -15.12 12.15
C LYS A 60 18.73 -13.87 12.38
N GLY A 61 19.15 -13.65 13.63
CA GLY A 61 20.03 -12.55 13.97
C GLY A 61 19.43 -11.17 13.69
N ASN A 62 20.32 -10.20 13.51
CA ASN A 62 19.92 -8.79 13.40
C ASN A 62 19.97 -8.25 11.97
N ARG A 63 20.30 -9.07 10.99
CA ARG A 63 20.28 -8.67 9.57
C ARG A 63 18.98 -9.16 8.96
N PRO A 64 18.05 -8.27 8.58
CA PRO A 64 16.84 -8.69 7.91
C PRO A 64 17.13 -9.35 6.56
N SER A 65 16.39 -10.39 6.24
CA SER A 65 16.40 -11.03 4.92
C SER A 65 15.20 -10.56 4.13
N PHE A 66 15.39 -10.30 2.84
CA PHE A 66 14.31 -9.85 1.93
C PHE A 66 14.08 -10.84 0.78
N ILE A 67 14.48 -12.09 0.95
CA ILE A 67 14.36 -13.10 -0.10
C ILE A 67 12.92 -13.44 -0.46
N GLU A 68 11.97 -13.11 0.41
CA GLU A 68 10.55 -13.34 0.15
C GLU A 68 9.91 -12.23 -0.70
N ALA A 69 10.60 -11.11 -0.87
CA ALA A 69 10.14 -10.06 -1.77
C ALA A 69 10.19 -10.53 -3.23
N GLY A 70 9.28 -10.01 -4.05
CA GLY A 70 9.26 -10.30 -5.48
C GLY A 70 10.52 -9.80 -6.18
N ALA A 71 10.87 -10.45 -7.30
CA ALA A 71 11.97 -9.98 -8.14
C ALA A 71 11.72 -8.53 -8.57
N PRO A 72 12.75 -7.66 -8.58
CA PRO A 72 12.54 -6.23 -8.81
C PRO A 72 11.78 -5.90 -10.09
N GLU A 73 12.05 -6.59 -11.19
CA GLU A 73 11.37 -6.33 -12.45
C GLU A 73 9.88 -6.64 -12.39
N GLN A 74 9.53 -7.82 -11.88
CA GLN A 74 8.12 -8.22 -11.72
C GLN A 74 7.40 -7.35 -10.69
N ALA A 75 8.07 -7.04 -9.59
CA ALA A 75 7.50 -6.21 -8.55
C ALA A 75 7.20 -4.80 -9.05
N ASN A 76 8.13 -4.21 -9.83
CA ASN A 76 7.91 -2.90 -10.42
C ASN A 76 6.74 -2.92 -11.43
N GLU A 77 6.67 -3.95 -12.26
CA GLU A 77 5.58 -4.09 -13.23
C GLU A 77 4.22 -4.11 -12.53
N LEU A 78 4.11 -4.88 -11.46
CA LEU A 78 2.87 -4.97 -10.69
C LEU A 78 2.56 -3.68 -9.93
N TYR A 79 3.58 -3.03 -9.39
CA TYR A 79 3.44 -1.73 -8.73
C TYR A 79 2.91 -0.68 -9.73
N GLU A 80 3.49 -0.59 -10.92
CA GLU A 80 3.03 0.33 -11.96
C GLU A 80 1.58 0.02 -12.40
N TYR A 81 1.23 -1.25 -12.49
CA TYR A 81 -0.15 -1.67 -12.75
C TYR A 81 -1.10 -1.14 -11.67
N MET A 82 -0.74 -1.27 -10.39
CA MET A 82 -1.55 -0.76 -9.28
C MET A 82 -1.74 0.76 -9.35
N LEU A 83 -0.70 1.50 -9.72
CA LEU A 83 -0.80 2.95 -9.89
C LEU A 83 -1.80 3.32 -10.98
N LYS A 84 -1.77 2.63 -12.11
CA LYS A 84 -2.72 2.87 -13.20
C LYS A 84 -4.16 2.57 -12.79
N GLU A 85 -4.37 1.46 -12.07
CA GLU A 85 -5.70 1.10 -11.59
C GLU A 85 -6.22 2.10 -10.54
N ALA A 86 -5.36 2.55 -9.64
CA ALA A 86 -5.71 3.56 -8.65
C ALA A 86 -6.15 4.87 -9.32
N ALA A 87 -5.44 5.29 -10.35
CA ALA A 87 -5.73 6.54 -11.06
C ALA A 87 -7.09 6.54 -11.76
N LYS A 88 -7.66 5.37 -12.01
CA LYS A 88 -9.00 5.24 -12.62
C LYS A 88 -10.12 5.62 -11.63
N VAL A 89 -9.88 5.49 -10.34
CA VAL A 89 -10.92 5.67 -9.30
C VAL A 89 -10.62 6.77 -8.30
N VAL A 90 -9.35 7.13 -8.13
CA VAL A 90 -8.93 8.20 -7.20
C VAL A 90 -8.51 9.41 -8.03
N PRO A 91 -9.12 10.59 -7.82
CA PRO A 91 -8.81 11.77 -8.64
C PRO A 91 -7.36 12.25 -8.57
N VAL A 92 -6.72 12.12 -7.40
CA VAL A 92 -5.33 12.52 -7.21
C VAL A 92 -4.54 11.34 -6.67
N VAL A 93 -3.67 10.78 -7.50
CA VAL A 93 -2.73 9.73 -7.12
C VAL A 93 -1.32 10.23 -7.37
N GLN A 94 -0.53 10.30 -6.30
CA GLN A 94 0.90 10.55 -6.37
C GLN A 94 1.64 9.27 -6.00
N HIS A 95 2.92 9.18 -6.37
CA HIS A 95 3.65 7.93 -6.16
C HIS A 95 5.15 8.16 -6.06
N GLY A 96 5.83 7.18 -5.46
CA GLY A 96 7.26 7.06 -5.53
C GLY A 96 7.71 6.31 -6.78
N ILE A 97 9.02 6.19 -6.93
CA ILE A 97 9.67 5.46 -8.02
C ILE A 97 10.28 4.19 -7.44
N PHE A 98 9.92 3.03 -8.01
CA PHE A 98 10.41 1.74 -7.55
C PHE A 98 11.95 1.71 -7.51
N GLY A 99 12.51 1.30 -6.37
CA GLY A 99 13.95 1.17 -6.17
C GLY A 99 14.71 2.46 -5.93
N ALA A 100 14.07 3.62 -6.02
CA ALA A 100 14.72 4.90 -5.75
C ALA A 100 14.88 5.13 -4.25
N ASP A 101 15.87 5.97 -3.90
CA ASP A 101 15.97 6.52 -2.54
C ASP A 101 14.91 7.60 -2.39
N MET A 102 13.97 7.38 -1.49
CA MET A 102 12.84 8.29 -1.28
C MET A 102 12.79 8.74 0.17
N LYS A 103 12.57 10.03 0.36
CA LYS A 103 12.36 10.61 1.68
C LYS A 103 10.89 11.02 1.76
N ILE A 104 10.17 10.41 2.69
CA ILE A 104 8.73 10.59 2.82
C ILE A 104 8.45 11.35 4.11
N SER A 105 7.76 12.49 3.97
CA SER A 105 7.31 13.27 5.09
C SER A 105 5.80 13.17 5.18
N LEU A 106 5.29 12.87 6.36
CA LEU A 106 3.84 12.82 6.60
C LEU A 106 3.53 13.13 8.05
N GLU A 107 2.30 13.51 8.28
CA GLU A 107 1.73 13.55 9.63
C GLU A 107 0.69 12.44 9.71
N ASN A 108 0.91 11.47 10.61
CA ASN A 108 -0.04 10.39 10.85
C ASN A 108 -1.04 10.84 11.89
N ASP A 109 -2.14 11.40 11.41
CA ASP A 109 -3.17 11.98 12.25
C ASP A 109 -4.03 10.88 12.87
N GLY A 110 -4.02 10.86 14.20
CA GLY A 110 -4.67 9.83 15.00
C GLY A 110 -3.76 9.28 16.09
N PRO A 111 -2.62 8.63 15.90
CA PRO A 111 -2.22 8.06 14.61
C PRO A 111 -3.13 6.91 14.20
N PHE A 112 -3.18 6.62 12.90
CA PHE A 112 -4.02 5.54 12.37
C PHE A 112 -3.23 4.78 11.31
N THR A 113 -3.01 3.50 11.53
CA THR A 113 -2.21 2.65 10.63
C THR A 113 -2.82 1.25 10.57
N VAL A 114 -3.03 0.76 9.36
CA VAL A 114 -3.60 -0.56 9.12
C VAL A 114 -2.64 -1.36 8.24
N MET A 115 -2.39 -2.60 8.61
CA MET A 115 -1.66 -3.57 7.80
C MET A 115 -2.65 -4.44 7.04
N LEU A 116 -2.45 -4.59 5.72
CA LEU A 116 -3.23 -5.52 4.92
C LEU A 116 -2.31 -6.63 4.40
N ASP A 117 -2.64 -7.86 4.74
CA ASP A 117 -2.04 -9.06 4.18
C ASP A 117 -3.07 -10.17 4.08
N GLU A 118 -2.68 -11.32 3.52
CA GLU A 118 -3.60 -12.42 3.30
C GLU A 118 -4.20 -12.99 4.59
N SER A 119 -3.57 -12.74 5.74
CA SER A 119 -4.04 -13.27 7.03
C SER A 119 -5.26 -12.53 7.57
N ILE A 120 -5.52 -11.32 7.07
CA ILE A 120 -6.59 -10.46 7.59
C ILE A 120 -7.56 -9.99 6.51
N MET A 121 -7.47 -10.59 5.34
CA MET A 121 -8.34 -10.22 4.21
C MET A 121 -9.37 -11.31 3.88
#